data_43337a1a4695b6a51a235f072dafb33a
#
_entry.id   43337a1a4695b6a51a235f072dafb33a
#
_cell.length_a   1.000
_cell.length_b   1.000
_cell.length_c   1.000
_cell.angle_alpha   90.00
_cell.angle_beta   90.00
_cell.angle_gamma   90.00
#
_symmetry.space_group_name_H-M   'P 1'
#
loop_
_entity.id
_entity.type
_entity.pdbx_description
1 polymer ?
#
loop_
_entity_poly.entity_id
_entity_poly.type
_entity_poly.pdbx_seq_one_letter_code
_entity_poly.pdbx_strand_id
1 'polypeptide(L)'
;MERLEVSATSVLRLAPHIVFRFDDTRQRWIMMAPERLMLPDEQAVEILKLVDGKASVDAIVDSLAARYTQAPRELIARDVAAMLQDLADKGFLTEAREKTS
;
A
#
# COMPACT_ATOMS: atom_id res chain seq x y z
N MET A 1 19.60 -10.89 -4.71
CA MET A 1 18.26 -10.79 -4.19
C MET A 1 17.43 -9.89 -5.04
N GLU A 2 16.26 -10.34 -5.39
CA GLU A 2 15.44 -9.56 -6.30
C GLU A 2 14.58 -8.58 -5.53
N ARG A 3 14.50 -7.39 -6.06
CA ARG A 3 13.63 -6.36 -5.54
C ARG A 3 12.21 -6.62 -6.04
N LEU A 4 11.24 -6.47 -5.13
CA LEU A 4 9.85 -6.54 -5.54
C LEU A 4 9.52 -5.30 -6.36
N GLU A 5 9.09 -5.52 -7.61
CA GLU A 5 8.69 -4.43 -8.48
C GLU A 5 7.18 -4.38 -8.56
N VAL A 6 6.63 -3.26 -8.13
CA VAL A 6 5.20 -3.06 -8.10
C VAL A 6 4.72 -2.68 -9.50
N SER A 7 3.71 -3.41 -9.98
CA SER A 7 3.10 -3.14 -11.28
C SER A 7 1.59 -3.07 -11.11
N ALA A 8 0.91 -2.74 -12.21
CA ALA A 8 -0.54 -2.61 -12.18
C ALA A 8 -1.25 -3.90 -11.77
N THR A 9 -0.65 -5.04 -12.07
CA THR A 9 -1.25 -6.34 -11.77
C THR A 9 -0.78 -6.91 -10.45
N SER A 10 0.11 -6.23 -9.75
CA SER A 10 0.60 -6.72 -8.46
C SER A 10 -0.53 -6.75 -7.45
N VAL A 11 -0.55 -7.81 -6.63
CA VAL A 11 -1.45 -7.91 -5.49
C VAL A 11 -0.56 -7.95 -4.26
N LEU A 12 -0.75 -6.98 -3.38
CA LEU A 12 0.15 -6.79 -2.25
C LEU A 12 -0.57 -7.02 -0.94
N ARG A 13 0.20 -7.33 0.09
CA ARG A 13 -0.29 -7.43 1.45
C ARG A 13 0.78 -6.92 2.39
N LEU A 14 0.39 -6.70 3.63
CA LEU A 14 1.36 -6.32 4.65
C LEU A 14 2.34 -7.48 4.84
N ALA A 15 3.62 -7.14 4.96
CA ALA A 15 4.64 -8.14 5.22
C ALA A 15 4.41 -8.77 6.60
N PRO A 16 4.94 -9.98 6.85
CA PRO A 16 4.81 -10.58 8.17
C PRO A 16 5.36 -9.68 9.25
N HIS A 17 4.71 -9.66 10.40
CA HIS A 17 5.11 -8.87 11.58
C HIS A 17 4.88 -7.36 11.40
N ILE A 18 4.21 -6.94 10.35
CA ILE A 18 3.83 -5.55 10.17
C ILE A 18 2.40 -5.37 10.66
N VAL A 19 2.18 -4.36 11.49
CA VAL A 19 0.85 -4.04 12.02
C VAL A 19 0.46 -2.67 11.52
N PHE A 20 -0.72 -2.57 10.94
CA PHE A 20 -1.30 -1.30 10.49
C PHE A 20 -2.61 -1.12 11.22
N ARG A 21 -2.71 -0.11 12.09
CA ARG A 21 -3.91 0.09 12.88
C ARG A 21 -4.04 1.54 13.31
N PHE A 22 -5.23 1.89 13.77
CA PHE A 22 -5.47 3.20 14.35
C PHE A 22 -5.01 3.21 15.81
N ASP A 23 -4.23 4.21 16.17
CA ASP A 23 -3.69 4.36 17.52
C ASP A 23 -4.52 5.39 18.27
N ASP A 24 -5.28 4.95 19.26
CA ASP A 24 -6.15 5.85 20.03
C ASP A 24 -5.36 6.89 20.80
N THR A 25 -4.19 6.51 21.30
CA THR A 25 -3.39 7.43 22.09
C THR A 25 -2.90 8.59 21.23
N ARG A 26 -2.46 8.29 20.00
CA ARG A 26 -1.96 9.31 19.08
C ARG A 26 -3.05 9.89 18.20
N GLN A 27 -4.23 9.26 18.20
CA GLN A 27 -5.37 9.67 17.37
C GLN A 27 -4.97 9.70 15.89
N ARG A 28 -4.26 8.66 15.45
CA ARG A 28 -3.86 8.56 14.06
C ARG A 28 -3.51 7.12 13.72
N TRP A 29 -3.48 6.85 12.42
CA TRP A 29 -3.05 5.54 11.94
C TRP A 29 -1.54 5.40 12.07
N ILE A 30 -1.12 4.21 12.46
CA ILE A 30 0.31 3.90 12.59
C ILE A 30 0.59 2.59 11.88
N MET A 31 1.83 2.44 11.46
CA MET A 31 2.33 1.20 10.91
C MET A 31 3.56 0.80 11.71
N MET A 32 3.53 -0.38 12.29
CA MET A 32 4.60 -0.84 13.18
C MET A 32 5.32 -2.03 12.58
N ALA A 33 6.64 -1.95 12.58
CA ALA A 33 7.53 -3.06 12.29
C ALA A 33 8.27 -3.38 13.59
N PRO A 34 8.95 -4.54 13.64
CA PRO A 34 9.62 -4.93 14.89
C PRO A 34 10.58 -3.89 15.44
N GLU A 35 11.24 -3.14 14.57
CA GLU A 35 12.26 -2.19 15.03
C GLU A 35 11.98 -0.76 14.64
N ARG A 36 10.79 -0.46 14.10
CA ARG A 36 10.51 0.93 13.73
C ARG A 36 9.01 1.17 13.66
N LEU A 37 8.69 2.43 13.84
CA LEU A 37 7.33 2.92 13.75
C LEU A 37 7.26 3.90 12.60
N MET A 38 6.22 3.78 11.78
CA MET A 38 5.98 4.70 10.69
C MET A 38 4.64 5.37 10.90
N LEU A 39 4.60 6.66 10.64
CA LEU A 39 3.35 7.42 10.75
C LEU A 39 2.92 7.83 9.34
N PRO A 40 2.07 7.02 8.70
CA PRO A 40 1.65 7.34 7.34
C PRO A 40 0.77 8.59 7.31
N ASP A 41 0.92 9.39 6.26
CA ASP A 41 0.04 10.53 6.08
C ASP A 41 -1.34 10.07 5.59
N GLU A 42 -2.26 11.01 5.44
CA GLU A 42 -3.63 10.66 5.07
C GLU A 42 -3.71 9.92 3.75
N GLN A 43 -2.90 10.33 2.79
CA GLN A 43 -2.91 9.69 1.49
C GLN A 43 -2.43 8.24 1.59
N ALA A 44 -1.35 8.04 2.35
CA ALA A 44 -0.83 6.68 2.54
C ALA A 44 -1.85 5.81 3.26
N VAL A 45 -2.54 6.37 4.25
CA VAL A 45 -3.55 5.62 4.99
C VAL A 45 -4.65 5.13 4.05
N GLU A 46 -5.11 6.00 3.14
CA GLU A 46 -6.17 5.61 2.23
C GLU A 46 -5.74 4.49 1.31
N ILE A 47 -4.50 4.55 0.83
CA ILE A 47 -3.97 3.50 -0.02
C ILE A 47 -3.83 2.20 0.78
N LEU A 48 -3.29 2.30 1.99
CA LEU A 48 -3.04 1.11 2.81
C LEU A 48 -4.32 0.40 3.21
N LYS A 49 -5.40 1.14 3.40
CA LYS A 49 -6.68 0.52 3.72
C LYS A 49 -7.20 -0.36 2.59
N LEU A 50 -6.73 -0.14 1.38
CA LEU A 50 -7.16 -0.92 0.23
C LEU A 50 -6.21 -2.09 -0.08
N VAL A 51 -5.09 -2.17 0.62
CA VAL A 51 -4.14 -3.27 0.47
C VAL A 51 -4.63 -4.42 1.34
N ASP A 52 -5.33 -5.36 0.72
CA ASP A 52 -6.00 -6.42 1.47
C ASP A 52 -5.55 -7.82 1.06
N GLY A 53 -4.52 -7.92 0.23
CA GLY A 53 -4.06 -9.22 -0.24
C GLY A 53 -4.87 -9.79 -1.38
N LYS A 54 -5.84 -9.04 -1.89
CA LYS A 54 -6.72 -9.51 -2.97
C LYS A 54 -6.82 -8.52 -4.11
N ALA A 55 -6.85 -7.24 -3.81
CA ALA A 55 -7.00 -6.22 -4.85
C ALA A 55 -5.66 -5.96 -5.52
N SER A 56 -5.67 -5.90 -6.84
CA SER A 56 -4.47 -5.51 -7.59
C SER A 56 -4.24 -4.02 -7.42
N VAL A 57 -3.03 -3.58 -7.78
CA VAL A 57 -2.73 -2.14 -7.77
C VAL A 57 -3.73 -1.40 -8.66
N ASP A 58 -4.07 -1.99 -9.81
CA ASP A 58 -5.04 -1.37 -10.71
C ASP A 58 -6.40 -1.22 -10.03
N ALA A 59 -6.84 -2.21 -9.28
CA ALA A 59 -8.11 -2.13 -8.56
C ALA A 59 -8.07 -1.04 -7.48
N ILE A 60 -6.93 -0.89 -6.81
CA ILE A 60 -6.76 0.17 -5.83
C ILE A 60 -6.86 1.53 -6.52
N VAL A 61 -6.20 1.67 -7.67
CA VAL A 61 -6.27 2.91 -8.43
C VAL A 61 -7.70 3.20 -8.86
N ASP A 62 -8.43 2.17 -9.31
CA ASP A 62 -9.83 2.36 -9.70
C ASP A 62 -10.67 2.87 -8.54
N SER A 63 -10.47 2.31 -7.36
CA SER A 63 -11.23 2.75 -6.18
C SER A 63 -10.94 4.21 -5.84
N LEU A 64 -9.68 4.59 -5.91
CA LEU A 64 -9.30 5.97 -5.60
C LEU A 64 -9.75 6.94 -6.68
N ALA A 65 -9.66 6.53 -7.94
CA ALA A 65 -10.11 7.37 -9.05
C ALA A 65 -11.61 7.65 -8.97
N ALA A 66 -12.37 6.68 -8.48
CA ALA A 66 -13.81 6.87 -8.31
C ALA A 66 -14.12 7.89 -7.23
N ARG A 67 -13.23 8.04 -6.24
CA ARG A 67 -13.44 8.99 -5.14
C ARG A 67 -12.87 10.36 -5.44
N TYR A 68 -11.75 10.41 -6.15
CA TYR A 68 -11.06 11.68 -6.44
C TYR A 68 -11.21 11.99 -7.90
N THR A 69 -12.43 12.37 -8.28
CA THR A 69 -12.78 12.53 -9.68
C THR A 69 -12.10 13.75 -10.33
N GLN A 70 -11.55 14.65 -9.53
CA GLN A 70 -10.90 15.83 -10.09
C GLN A 70 -9.47 15.60 -10.50
N ALA A 71 -8.88 14.48 -10.08
CA ALA A 71 -7.53 14.14 -10.45
C ALA A 71 -7.55 13.16 -11.62
N PRO A 72 -6.64 13.33 -12.59
CA PRO A 72 -6.56 12.36 -13.68
C PRO A 72 -6.16 11.00 -13.14
N ARG A 73 -6.76 9.94 -13.71
CA ARG A 73 -6.46 8.59 -13.26
C ARG A 73 -4.98 8.27 -13.38
N GLU A 74 -4.33 8.77 -14.41
CA GLU A 74 -2.91 8.52 -14.61
C GLU A 74 -2.06 9.06 -13.48
N LEU A 75 -2.44 10.22 -12.95
CA LEU A 75 -1.71 10.80 -11.83
C LEU A 75 -1.92 9.99 -10.58
N ILE A 76 -3.16 9.56 -10.33
CA ILE A 76 -3.44 8.70 -9.19
C ILE A 76 -2.67 7.39 -9.30
N ALA A 77 -2.66 6.79 -10.48
CA ALA A 77 -1.95 5.53 -10.69
C ALA A 77 -0.46 5.69 -10.42
N ARG A 78 0.12 6.79 -10.86
CA ARG A 78 1.55 7.02 -10.64
C ARG A 78 1.86 7.21 -9.16
N ASP A 79 1.03 7.99 -8.47
CA ASP A 79 1.26 8.25 -7.05
C ASP A 79 1.08 6.97 -6.22
N VAL A 80 0.06 6.18 -6.54
CA VAL A 80 -0.18 4.92 -5.84
C VAL A 80 1.00 3.96 -6.06
N ALA A 81 1.42 3.82 -7.31
CA ALA A 81 2.53 2.92 -7.61
C ALA A 81 3.81 3.34 -6.92
N ALA A 82 4.09 4.64 -6.89
CA ALA A 82 5.29 5.14 -6.24
C ALA A 82 5.26 4.89 -4.74
N MET A 83 4.10 5.12 -4.11
CA MET A 83 3.98 4.90 -2.68
C MET A 83 4.09 3.42 -2.33
N LEU A 84 3.41 2.55 -3.08
CA LEU A 84 3.47 1.13 -2.81
C LEU A 84 4.87 0.59 -3.05
N GLN A 85 5.56 1.09 -4.07
CA GLN A 85 6.94 0.68 -4.32
C GLN A 85 7.84 1.09 -3.16
N ASP A 86 7.67 2.31 -2.67
CA ASP A 86 8.47 2.80 -1.55
C ASP A 86 8.24 1.93 -0.31
N LEU A 87 6.99 1.59 -0.02
CA LEU A 87 6.69 0.76 1.14
C LEU A 87 7.22 -0.66 0.96
N ALA A 88 7.16 -1.19 -0.26
CA ALA A 88 7.73 -2.50 -0.54
C ALA A 88 9.24 -2.49 -0.36
N ASP A 89 9.89 -1.44 -0.84
CA ASP A 89 11.34 -1.31 -0.70
C ASP A 89 11.76 -1.22 0.76
N LYS A 90 10.93 -0.65 1.60
CA LYS A 90 11.22 -0.53 3.02
C LYS A 90 10.83 -1.77 3.82
N GLY A 91 10.24 -2.77 3.16
CA GLY A 91 9.91 -4.01 3.81
C GLY A 91 8.54 -4.06 4.46
N PHE A 92 7.69 -3.06 4.24
CA PHE A 92 6.36 -3.05 4.84
C PHE A 92 5.35 -3.86 4.04
N LEU A 93 5.57 -4.03 2.74
CA LEU A 93 4.65 -4.75 1.87
C LEU A 93 5.36 -5.87 1.14
N THR A 94 4.60 -6.93 0.84
CA THR A 94 5.10 -8.03 0.05
C THR A 94 4.01 -8.49 -0.90
N GLU A 95 4.36 -9.37 -1.83
CA GLU A 95 3.39 -9.90 -2.76
C GLU A 95 2.48 -10.91 -2.07
N ALA A 96 1.17 -10.73 -2.28
CA ALA A 96 0.19 -11.62 -1.68
C ALA A 96 0.03 -12.89 -2.48
N ARG A 97 0.17 -12.80 -3.80
CA ARG A 97 -0.07 -13.94 -4.67
C ARG A 97 1.22 -14.69 -4.88
N GLU A 98 1.19 -15.97 -4.56
CA GLU A 98 2.32 -16.82 -4.86
C GLU A 98 2.36 -17.07 -6.35
N LYS A 99 3.57 -17.11 -6.87
CA LYS A 99 3.72 -17.46 -8.26
C LYS A 99 3.49 -18.93 -8.40
N THR A 100 2.47 -19.29 -9.10
CA THR A 100 2.31 -20.67 -9.50
C THR A 100 3.11 -20.86 -10.77
N SER A 101 3.95 -21.75 -10.70
CA SER A 101 4.71 -22.09 -11.87
C SER A 101 3.91 -23.02 -12.76
#